data_bdde81cdb43e5e52498e2e88b601f340
#
_entry.id   bdde81cdb43e5e52498e2e88b601f340
#
_cell.length_a   1.000
_cell.length_b   1.000
_cell.length_c   1.000
_cell.angle_alpha   90.00
_cell.angle_beta   90.00
_cell.angle_gamma   90.00
#
_symmetry.space_group_name_H-M   'P 1'
#
loop_
_entity.id
_entity.type
_entity.pdbx_description
1 polymer ?
#
loop_
_entity_poly.entity_id
_entity_poly.type
_entity_poly.pdbx_seq_one_letter_code
_entity_poly.pdbx_strand_id
1 'polypeptide(L)'
;MSKINLKKLLILNIPYILVGLFATNFGEAWRLAEGADSSAKILSFFYALPVALGNPLPSFHPLDLLVGIACGAGLRLAVYLKSKNAKKYRHNVEYGSARWGTAKDIEPFTAPKFEDNIILTRTERLMMSNRPKNPANARNKNVLIIGGSGSGKTRFWLKPNLLQMHSSYVVTDPKGSIVIECGHALLKHGYNIKIFNTINFKKSMHYNPFAYIHSEKDILKLVTTLIANTKGDGKAGDEFWTKAETLLYCALIGYIHYEAPVEEQNFSTLIEFLNAMEVREDDEEFQNPVDLMFEALEKKKPNHFAVRQYKKYKLAAGKTAKSILISCGARLAPFDIQEVRDITAYDELQLDTLGDKKTALFLIMSDTDATFNFLISMIYTQLFNLLCEKADDVYGGRLPVHVRCLIDEAANIGQIPNLEKLVATIRSREISACLVLQAQSQLKAIYKDNSDTIIGNMDSRIFLGGSEPTTLKELNQALGKETIDTYNTSNTRGSSPSYGMNYQKLGKDLATVDELAVLDGGKCILQLRGVRPFLSDKYDLTQHPNYKYTSDFDKKNEFNIEQFLSRRLKLKVGDEFVVVDAD
;
A
#
# COMPACT_ATOMS: atom_id res chain seq x y z
N MET A 1 11.53 -26.21 -26.83
CA MET A 1 10.79 -27.17 -27.66
C MET A 1 10.10 -28.16 -26.73
N SER A 2 8.76 -28.09 -26.58
CA SER A 2 8.00 -29.02 -25.73
C SER A 2 8.02 -30.41 -26.33
N LYS A 3 8.39 -31.41 -25.54
CA LYS A 3 8.35 -32.82 -25.98
C LYS A 3 6.94 -33.18 -26.44
N ILE A 4 6.80 -33.48 -27.74
CA ILE A 4 5.52 -33.90 -28.33
C ILE A 4 5.14 -35.23 -27.67
N ASN A 5 4.02 -35.25 -26.96
CA ASN A 5 3.53 -36.48 -26.33
C ASN A 5 2.87 -37.35 -27.40
N LEU A 6 3.61 -38.31 -27.96
CA LEU A 6 3.18 -39.18 -29.04
C LEU A 6 1.87 -39.92 -28.73
N LYS A 7 1.66 -40.37 -27.47
CA LYS A 7 0.42 -41.05 -27.05
C LYS A 7 -0.80 -40.14 -27.22
N LYS A 8 -0.69 -38.87 -26.82
CA LYS A 8 -1.78 -37.88 -26.94
C LYS A 8 -2.04 -37.57 -28.42
N LEU A 9 -1.01 -37.48 -29.24
CA LEU A 9 -1.13 -37.26 -30.68
C LEU A 9 -1.86 -38.41 -31.37
N LEU A 10 -1.54 -39.65 -31.03
CA LEU A 10 -2.16 -40.87 -31.58
C LEU A 10 -3.66 -40.92 -31.25
N ILE A 11 -3.99 -40.76 -29.97
CA ILE A 11 -5.37 -40.80 -29.48
C ILE A 11 -6.26 -39.74 -30.18
N LEU A 12 -5.75 -38.50 -30.36
CA LEU A 12 -6.45 -37.42 -31.03
C LEU A 12 -6.68 -37.69 -32.54
N ASN A 13 -5.89 -38.54 -33.15
CA ASN A 13 -5.99 -38.85 -34.60
C ASN A 13 -6.76 -40.13 -34.89
N ILE A 14 -7.07 -40.99 -33.92
CA ILE A 14 -7.84 -42.23 -34.14
C ILE A 14 -9.09 -42.05 -35.01
N PRO A 15 -10.00 -41.06 -34.75
CA PRO A 15 -11.20 -40.89 -35.57
C PRO A 15 -10.89 -40.63 -37.07
N TYR A 16 -9.83 -39.84 -37.32
CA TYR A 16 -9.42 -39.50 -38.70
C TYR A 16 -8.77 -40.65 -39.42
N ILE A 17 -8.03 -41.50 -38.70
CA ILE A 17 -7.43 -42.74 -39.21
C ILE A 17 -8.54 -43.72 -39.55
N LEU A 18 -9.54 -43.90 -38.70
CA LEU A 18 -10.68 -44.77 -38.95
C LEU A 18 -11.49 -44.34 -40.21
N VAL A 19 -11.76 -43.02 -40.33
CA VAL A 19 -12.42 -42.49 -41.52
C VAL A 19 -11.54 -42.66 -42.75
N GLY A 20 -10.24 -42.46 -42.63
CA GLY A 20 -9.29 -42.71 -43.74
C GLY A 20 -9.27 -44.17 -44.18
N LEU A 21 -9.23 -45.11 -43.22
CA LEU A 21 -9.32 -46.54 -43.52
C LEU A 21 -10.60 -46.92 -44.21
N PHE A 22 -11.74 -46.39 -43.74
CA PHE A 22 -13.04 -46.59 -44.42
C PHE A 22 -13.03 -45.98 -45.83
N ALA A 23 -12.41 -44.80 -46.03
CA ALA A 23 -12.33 -44.12 -47.30
C ALA A 23 -11.47 -44.86 -48.33
N THR A 24 -10.64 -45.82 -47.96
CA THR A 24 -9.93 -46.68 -48.92
C THR A 24 -10.86 -47.47 -49.81
N ASN A 25 -12.05 -47.84 -49.31
CA ASN A 25 -13.07 -48.56 -50.10
C ASN A 25 -13.65 -47.69 -51.22
N PHE A 26 -13.63 -46.36 -51.10
CA PHE A 26 -13.96 -45.46 -52.21
C PHE A 26 -12.87 -45.49 -53.33
N GLY A 27 -11.60 -45.60 -52.89
CA GLY A 27 -10.49 -45.81 -53.85
C GLY A 27 -10.64 -47.14 -54.59
N GLU A 28 -11.00 -48.21 -53.88
CA GLU A 28 -11.28 -49.52 -54.45
C GLU A 28 -12.46 -49.46 -55.45
N ALA A 29 -13.58 -48.82 -55.10
CA ALA A 29 -14.71 -48.63 -55.98
C ALA A 29 -14.34 -47.87 -57.26
N TRP A 30 -13.45 -46.85 -57.14
CA TRP A 30 -12.93 -46.12 -58.32
C TRP A 30 -12.04 -46.96 -59.19
N ARG A 31 -11.25 -47.82 -58.61
CA ARG A 31 -10.36 -48.75 -59.33
C ARG A 31 -11.15 -49.85 -60.04
N LEU A 32 -12.23 -50.35 -59.44
CA LEU A 32 -13.10 -51.36 -60.00
C LEU A 32 -14.06 -50.80 -61.09
N ALA A 33 -14.25 -49.46 -61.12
CA ALA A 33 -15.08 -48.82 -62.09
C ALA A 33 -14.46 -48.88 -63.53
N GLU A 34 -15.15 -49.50 -64.50
CA GLU A 34 -14.74 -49.57 -65.90
C GLU A 34 -15.44 -48.47 -66.71
N GLY A 35 -14.70 -47.81 -67.63
CA GLY A 35 -15.30 -46.79 -68.53
C GLY A 35 -14.31 -46.30 -69.57
N ALA A 36 -14.75 -46.09 -70.76
CA ALA A 36 -13.93 -45.65 -71.90
C ALA A 36 -13.62 -44.16 -71.83
N ASP A 37 -14.39 -43.39 -71.09
CA ASP A 37 -14.22 -41.96 -70.79
C ASP A 37 -14.56 -41.65 -69.32
N SER A 38 -14.27 -40.42 -68.91
CA SER A 38 -14.44 -40.01 -67.52
C SER A 38 -15.92 -40.05 -67.08
N SER A 39 -16.84 -39.78 -67.93
CA SER A 39 -18.27 -39.77 -67.62
C SER A 39 -18.80 -41.18 -67.40
N ALA A 40 -18.42 -42.13 -68.25
CA ALA A 40 -18.76 -43.55 -68.14
C ALA A 40 -18.13 -44.15 -66.87
N LYS A 41 -16.91 -43.75 -66.53
CA LYS A 41 -16.25 -44.21 -65.33
C LYS A 41 -16.89 -43.69 -64.04
N ILE A 42 -17.38 -42.46 -64.03
CA ILE A 42 -18.15 -41.91 -62.89
C ILE A 42 -19.48 -42.67 -62.70
N LEU A 43 -20.19 -42.99 -63.78
CA LEU A 43 -21.40 -43.77 -63.67
C LEU A 43 -21.11 -45.18 -63.12
N SER A 44 -20.10 -45.85 -63.66
CA SER A 44 -19.68 -47.19 -63.25
C SER A 44 -19.17 -47.21 -61.79
N PHE A 45 -18.57 -46.11 -61.31
CA PHE A 45 -18.20 -45.96 -59.94
C PHE A 45 -19.37 -46.14 -58.97
N PHE A 46 -20.52 -45.54 -59.23
CA PHE A 46 -21.72 -45.71 -58.42
C PHE A 46 -22.26 -47.14 -58.37
N TYR A 47 -22.04 -47.93 -59.45
CA TYR A 47 -22.36 -49.35 -59.44
C TYR A 47 -21.34 -50.20 -58.73
N ALA A 48 -20.05 -49.80 -58.73
CA ALA A 48 -18.98 -50.50 -58.03
C ALA A 48 -18.94 -50.20 -56.51
N LEU A 49 -19.51 -49.06 -56.10
CA LEU A 49 -19.51 -48.61 -54.73
C LEU A 49 -20.17 -49.57 -53.74
N PRO A 50 -21.37 -50.13 -53.97
CA PRO A 50 -21.96 -51.13 -53.09
C PRO A 50 -21.14 -52.40 -52.94
N VAL A 51 -20.43 -52.80 -54.01
CA VAL A 51 -19.55 -53.98 -54.01
C VAL A 51 -18.33 -53.73 -53.12
N ALA A 52 -17.65 -52.59 -53.28
CA ALA A 52 -16.52 -52.22 -52.47
C ALA A 52 -16.89 -52.00 -50.99
N LEU A 53 -18.04 -51.38 -50.70
CA LEU A 53 -18.53 -51.18 -49.32
C LEU A 53 -19.13 -52.45 -48.69
N GLY A 54 -19.45 -53.46 -49.47
CA GLY A 54 -19.87 -54.77 -48.96
C GLY A 54 -18.77 -55.52 -48.21
N ASN A 55 -17.50 -55.16 -48.40
CA ASN A 55 -16.38 -55.63 -47.62
C ASN A 55 -16.10 -54.69 -46.45
N PRO A 56 -16.25 -55.12 -45.20
CA PRO A 56 -15.99 -54.25 -44.02
C PRO A 56 -14.49 -53.99 -43.80
N LEU A 57 -13.61 -54.67 -44.48
CA LEU A 57 -12.16 -54.49 -44.34
C LEU A 57 -11.65 -53.38 -45.28
N PRO A 58 -10.69 -52.55 -44.84
CA PRO A 58 -10.11 -51.51 -45.66
C PRO A 58 -9.27 -52.12 -46.80
N SER A 59 -9.32 -51.49 -47.99
CA SER A 59 -8.40 -51.86 -49.07
C SER A 59 -6.99 -51.42 -48.78
N PHE A 60 -6.03 -52.37 -48.94
CA PHE A 60 -4.60 -52.09 -48.74
C PHE A 60 -3.86 -51.83 -50.08
N HIS A 61 -4.57 -51.69 -51.18
CA HIS A 61 -3.94 -51.36 -52.46
C HIS A 61 -3.34 -49.92 -52.38
N PRO A 62 -2.10 -49.69 -52.91
CA PRO A 62 -1.39 -48.40 -52.74
C PRO A 62 -2.21 -47.16 -53.19
N LEU A 63 -2.93 -47.25 -54.29
CA LEU A 63 -3.76 -46.13 -54.79
C LEU A 63 -4.98 -45.85 -53.87
N ASP A 64 -5.58 -46.91 -53.33
CA ASP A 64 -6.73 -46.80 -52.44
C ASP A 64 -6.31 -46.23 -51.09
N LEU A 65 -5.12 -46.59 -50.62
CA LEU A 65 -4.50 -45.99 -49.41
C LEU A 65 -4.24 -44.50 -49.60
N LEU A 66 -3.83 -44.04 -50.79
CA LEU A 66 -3.69 -42.60 -51.07
C LEU A 66 -5.03 -41.85 -50.92
N VAL A 67 -6.14 -42.42 -51.40
CA VAL A 67 -7.47 -41.86 -51.23
C VAL A 67 -7.83 -41.80 -49.76
N GLY A 68 -7.56 -42.87 -48.99
CA GLY A 68 -7.80 -42.92 -47.54
C GLY A 68 -7.01 -41.85 -46.78
N ILE A 69 -5.75 -41.71 -47.09
CA ILE A 69 -4.87 -40.69 -46.48
C ILE A 69 -5.37 -39.28 -46.81
N ALA A 70 -5.71 -39.02 -48.07
CA ALA A 70 -6.24 -37.73 -48.51
C ALA A 70 -7.54 -37.37 -47.79
N CYS A 71 -8.48 -38.33 -47.69
CA CYS A 71 -9.76 -38.11 -46.96
C CYS A 71 -9.54 -37.90 -45.47
N GLY A 72 -8.74 -38.70 -44.80
CA GLY A 72 -8.42 -38.57 -43.39
C GLY A 72 -7.73 -37.25 -43.06
N ALA A 73 -6.74 -36.88 -43.87
CA ALA A 73 -6.00 -35.62 -43.72
C ALA A 73 -6.90 -34.41 -44.05
N GLY A 74 -7.71 -34.49 -45.09
CA GLY A 74 -8.66 -33.45 -45.47
C GLY A 74 -9.71 -33.22 -44.40
N LEU A 75 -10.27 -34.27 -43.81
CA LEU A 75 -11.25 -34.15 -42.70
C LEU A 75 -10.56 -33.54 -41.48
N ARG A 76 -9.36 -33.95 -41.12
CA ARG A 76 -8.60 -33.35 -40.06
C ARG A 76 -8.30 -31.88 -40.28
N LEU A 77 -7.93 -31.50 -41.49
CA LEU A 77 -7.67 -30.11 -41.88
C LEU A 77 -8.99 -29.31 -41.77
N ALA A 78 -10.11 -29.82 -42.26
CA ALA A 78 -11.41 -29.17 -42.16
C ALA A 78 -11.82 -28.96 -40.69
N VAL A 79 -11.67 -29.96 -39.83
CA VAL A 79 -11.97 -29.86 -38.40
C VAL A 79 -11.01 -28.86 -37.72
N TYR A 80 -9.72 -28.86 -38.08
CA TYR A 80 -8.74 -27.89 -37.57
C TYR A 80 -9.11 -26.45 -37.96
N LEU A 81 -9.45 -26.20 -39.24
CA LEU A 81 -9.85 -24.88 -39.70
C LEU A 81 -11.17 -24.43 -39.05
N LYS A 82 -12.14 -25.33 -38.88
CA LYS A 82 -13.40 -25.04 -38.16
C LYS A 82 -13.12 -24.71 -36.69
N SER A 83 -12.24 -25.45 -36.03
CA SER A 83 -11.88 -25.18 -34.64
C SER A 83 -11.10 -23.87 -34.48
N LYS A 84 -10.21 -23.53 -35.44
CA LYS A 84 -9.47 -22.27 -35.42
C LYS A 84 -10.39 -21.05 -35.65
N ASN A 85 -11.42 -21.21 -36.48
CA ASN A 85 -12.39 -20.16 -36.79
C ASN A 85 -13.63 -20.20 -35.87
N ALA A 86 -13.70 -21.16 -34.94
CA ALA A 86 -14.82 -21.24 -33.99
C ALA A 86 -14.85 -19.99 -33.11
N LYS A 87 -15.97 -19.30 -33.07
CA LYS A 87 -16.23 -18.20 -32.16
C LYS A 87 -16.06 -18.72 -30.72
N LYS A 88 -15.17 -18.08 -29.95
CA LYS A 88 -14.98 -18.41 -28.53
C LYS A 88 -16.15 -17.83 -27.74
N TYR A 89 -17.16 -18.63 -27.47
CA TYR A 89 -18.25 -18.26 -26.56
C TYR A 89 -17.77 -18.48 -25.10
N ARG A 90 -17.88 -17.41 -24.27
CA ARG A 90 -17.64 -17.50 -22.82
C ARG A 90 -19.00 -17.56 -22.13
N HIS A 91 -19.51 -18.75 -21.87
CA HIS A 91 -20.79 -18.94 -21.18
C HIS A 91 -20.73 -18.37 -19.74
N ASN A 92 -21.74 -17.58 -19.37
CA ASN A 92 -21.94 -16.96 -18.04
C ASN A 92 -20.86 -15.95 -17.62
N VAL A 93 -20.01 -15.50 -18.54
CA VAL A 93 -18.97 -14.49 -18.31
C VAL A 93 -18.83 -13.54 -19.50
N GLU A 94 -19.87 -13.42 -20.32
CA GLU A 94 -19.85 -12.64 -21.55
C GLU A 94 -19.60 -11.15 -21.28
N TYR A 95 -20.18 -10.61 -20.20
CA TYR A 95 -20.09 -9.21 -19.80
C TYR A 95 -19.16 -8.97 -18.61
N GLY A 96 -18.83 -10.02 -17.87
CA GLY A 96 -17.94 -9.95 -16.72
C GLY A 96 -17.97 -11.24 -15.91
N SER A 97 -16.88 -11.47 -15.15
CA SER A 97 -16.73 -12.65 -14.30
C SER A 97 -16.61 -12.28 -12.82
N ALA A 98 -17.02 -11.05 -12.44
CA ALA A 98 -16.98 -10.64 -11.05
C ALA A 98 -17.91 -11.53 -10.21
N ARG A 99 -17.47 -11.81 -9.00
CA ARG A 99 -18.25 -12.51 -7.97
C ARG A 99 -17.67 -12.20 -6.61
N TRP A 100 -18.46 -12.33 -5.59
CA TRP A 100 -17.96 -12.28 -4.22
C TRP A 100 -17.06 -13.48 -3.91
N GLY A 101 -16.03 -13.23 -3.11
CA GLY A 101 -15.10 -14.23 -2.62
C GLY A 101 -15.74 -15.18 -1.61
N THR A 102 -15.16 -16.34 -1.48
CA THR A 102 -15.55 -17.39 -0.54
C THR A 102 -14.39 -17.74 0.41
N ALA A 103 -14.66 -18.47 1.48
CA ALA A 103 -13.62 -18.93 2.41
C ALA A 103 -12.46 -19.65 1.69
N LYS A 104 -12.72 -20.38 0.61
CA LYS A 104 -11.69 -21.06 -0.20
C LYS A 104 -10.76 -20.09 -0.93
N ASP A 105 -11.25 -18.90 -1.28
CA ASP A 105 -10.44 -17.91 -2.00
C ASP A 105 -9.41 -17.24 -1.06
N ILE A 106 -9.70 -17.09 0.24
CA ILE A 106 -8.81 -16.47 1.23
C ILE A 106 -7.91 -17.48 1.99
N GLU A 107 -8.32 -18.73 2.08
CA GLU A 107 -7.61 -19.79 2.82
C GLU A 107 -6.10 -19.85 2.50
N PRO A 108 -5.63 -19.77 1.23
CA PRO A 108 -4.21 -19.82 0.90
C PRO A 108 -3.38 -18.67 1.47
N PHE A 109 -4.03 -17.59 1.88
CA PHE A 109 -3.40 -16.37 2.39
C PHE A 109 -3.46 -16.25 3.91
N THR A 110 -4.09 -17.21 4.59
CA THR A 110 -4.33 -17.20 6.03
C THR A 110 -3.35 -18.13 6.74
N ALA A 111 -2.77 -17.69 7.87
CA ALA A 111 -1.99 -18.55 8.73
C ALA A 111 -2.90 -19.37 9.66
N PRO A 112 -2.50 -20.61 10.03
CA PRO A 112 -3.31 -21.48 10.88
C PRO A 112 -3.60 -20.90 12.28
N LYS A 113 -2.61 -20.22 12.88
CA LYS A 113 -2.77 -19.59 14.19
C LYS A 113 -3.39 -18.21 14.02
N PHE A 114 -4.34 -17.87 14.87
CA PHE A 114 -5.06 -16.59 14.83
C PHE A 114 -4.11 -15.41 15.00
N GLU A 115 -3.22 -15.48 15.96
CA GLU A 115 -2.25 -14.43 16.32
C GLU A 115 -1.22 -14.14 15.22
N ASP A 116 -0.99 -15.07 14.30
CA ASP A 116 -0.03 -14.91 13.20
C ASP A 116 -0.63 -14.19 11.97
N ASN A 117 -1.82 -13.58 12.13
CA ASN A 117 -2.54 -12.95 11.04
C ASN A 117 -2.84 -11.48 11.31
N ILE A 118 -2.94 -10.72 10.22
CA ILE A 118 -3.62 -9.44 10.18
C ILE A 118 -5.12 -9.71 10.08
N ILE A 119 -5.90 -9.08 10.93
CA ILE A 119 -7.36 -9.11 10.85
C ILE A 119 -7.80 -8.13 9.77
N LEU A 120 -8.42 -8.63 8.70
CA LEU A 120 -8.95 -7.78 7.63
C LEU A 120 -10.44 -7.51 7.84
N THR A 121 -11.20 -8.56 8.15
CA THR A 121 -12.63 -8.51 8.45
C THR A 121 -12.94 -9.55 9.53
N ARG A 122 -14.21 -9.87 9.77
CA ARG A 122 -14.61 -10.89 10.74
C ARG A 122 -14.07 -12.28 10.37
N THR A 123 -14.08 -12.63 9.09
CA THR A 123 -13.72 -13.97 8.57
C THR A 123 -12.41 -13.98 7.78
N GLU A 124 -12.07 -12.91 7.10
CA GLU A 124 -10.88 -12.84 6.26
C GLU A 124 -9.67 -12.34 7.06
N ARG A 125 -8.56 -13.04 6.90
CA ARG A 125 -7.28 -12.75 7.56
C ARG A 125 -6.13 -12.88 6.57
N LEU A 126 -5.04 -12.17 6.83
CA LEU A 126 -3.82 -12.24 6.04
C LEU A 126 -2.64 -12.63 6.92
N MET A 127 -1.95 -13.71 6.58
CA MET A 127 -0.76 -14.15 7.31
C MET A 127 0.31 -13.06 7.40
N MET A 128 0.98 -12.96 8.55
CA MET A 128 2.09 -12.02 8.76
C MET A 128 3.36 -12.42 8.01
N SER A 129 3.56 -13.70 7.73
CA SER A 129 4.74 -14.16 7.01
C SER A 129 4.84 -13.52 5.63
N ASN A 130 5.99 -12.92 5.33
CA ASN A 130 6.34 -12.41 4.01
C ASN A 130 6.86 -13.50 3.07
N ARG A 131 7.09 -14.73 3.60
CA ARG A 131 7.59 -15.91 2.88
C ARG A 131 6.68 -17.12 3.11
N PRO A 132 5.48 -17.13 2.53
CA PRO A 132 4.63 -18.31 2.56
C PRO A 132 5.27 -19.49 1.82
N LYS A 133 4.84 -20.71 2.14
CA LYS A 133 5.32 -21.93 1.45
C LYS A 133 5.19 -21.84 -0.07
N ASN A 134 4.08 -21.25 -0.55
CA ASN A 134 3.90 -20.92 -1.96
C ASN A 134 4.16 -19.42 -2.17
N PRO A 135 5.24 -19.02 -2.88
CA PRO A 135 5.56 -17.61 -3.14
C PRO A 135 4.46 -16.82 -3.87
N ALA A 136 3.61 -17.51 -4.65
CA ALA A 136 2.47 -16.88 -5.33
C ALA A 136 1.44 -16.29 -4.35
N ASN A 137 1.39 -16.79 -3.10
CA ASN A 137 0.50 -16.31 -2.06
C ASN A 137 1.09 -15.15 -1.25
N ALA A 138 2.33 -14.75 -1.55
CA ALA A 138 2.95 -13.65 -0.84
C ALA A 138 2.26 -12.32 -1.14
N ARG A 139 1.82 -11.61 -0.08
CA ARG A 139 1.23 -10.26 -0.14
C ARG A 139 2.01 -9.33 0.77
N ASN A 140 2.08 -8.05 0.41
CA ASN A 140 2.61 -7.06 1.35
C ASN A 140 1.63 -6.88 2.53
N LYS A 141 2.08 -6.23 3.59
CA LYS A 141 1.28 -6.02 4.80
C LYS A 141 0.74 -4.59 4.88
N ASN A 142 0.88 -3.84 3.77
CA ASN A 142 0.28 -2.53 3.64
C ASN A 142 -1.23 -2.67 3.48
N VAL A 143 -1.97 -1.88 4.24
CA VAL A 143 -3.44 -1.92 4.23
C VAL A 143 -3.98 -0.50 4.07
N LEU A 144 -4.92 -0.32 3.16
CA LEU A 144 -5.69 0.90 3.02
C LEU A 144 -7.08 0.68 3.61
N ILE A 145 -7.44 1.48 4.59
CA ILE A 145 -8.76 1.44 5.23
C ILE A 145 -9.48 2.75 4.93
N ILE A 146 -10.64 2.65 4.32
CA ILE A 146 -11.46 3.80 3.98
C ILE A 146 -12.81 3.66 4.67
N GLY A 147 -13.20 4.73 5.38
CA GLY A 147 -14.50 4.75 6.03
C GLY A 147 -14.86 6.15 6.52
N GLY A 148 -16.07 6.58 6.26
CA GLY A 148 -16.59 7.87 6.71
C GLY A 148 -16.50 8.05 8.23
N SER A 149 -16.83 9.25 8.71
CA SER A 149 -16.92 9.50 10.15
C SER A 149 -17.94 8.56 10.79
N GLY A 150 -17.62 7.99 11.94
CA GLY A 150 -18.49 7.03 12.62
C GLY A 150 -18.54 5.61 12.02
N SER A 151 -17.81 5.32 10.92
CA SER A 151 -17.76 3.97 10.33
C SER A 151 -17.06 2.93 11.21
N GLY A 152 -16.42 3.36 12.29
CA GLY A 152 -15.78 2.50 13.28
C GLY A 152 -14.38 2.02 12.89
N LYS A 153 -13.63 2.78 12.06
CA LYS A 153 -12.25 2.48 11.63
C LYS A 153 -11.37 2.02 12.78
N THR A 154 -11.31 2.79 13.84
CA THR A 154 -10.49 2.50 15.02
C THR A 154 -10.97 1.26 15.78
N ARG A 155 -12.31 1.13 16.00
CA ARG A 155 -12.91 0.03 16.76
C ARG A 155 -12.85 -1.32 16.03
N PHE A 156 -13.22 -1.34 14.74
CA PHE A 156 -13.37 -2.59 14.00
C PHE A 156 -12.09 -3.08 13.31
N TRP A 157 -11.11 -2.17 13.11
CA TRP A 157 -9.89 -2.56 12.40
C TRP A 157 -8.60 -2.25 13.18
N LEU A 158 -8.40 -0.99 13.62
CA LEU A 158 -7.11 -0.58 14.20
C LEU A 158 -6.85 -1.27 15.53
N LYS A 159 -7.77 -1.16 16.52
CA LYS A 159 -7.61 -1.80 17.84
C LYS A 159 -7.47 -3.33 17.76
N PRO A 160 -8.30 -4.07 16.99
CA PRO A 160 -8.10 -5.51 16.84
C PRO A 160 -6.70 -5.87 16.34
N ASN A 161 -6.18 -5.13 15.35
CA ASN A 161 -4.86 -5.37 14.80
C ASN A 161 -3.72 -4.97 15.75
N LEU A 162 -3.90 -3.95 16.58
CA LEU A 162 -2.97 -3.60 17.64
C LEU A 162 -2.92 -4.70 18.72
N LEU A 163 -4.07 -5.27 19.06
CA LEU A 163 -4.19 -6.35 20.05
C LEU A 163 -3.68 -7.72 19.55
N GLN A 164 -3.38 -7.88 18.25
CA GLN A 164 -2.70 -9.08 17.73
C GLN A 164 -1.28 -9.24 18.29
N MET A 165 -0.60 -8.17 18.66
CA MET A 165 0.67 -8.16 19.39
C MET A 165 1.81 -9.01 18.76
N HIS A 166 1.78 -9.17 17.42
CA HIS A 166 2.82 -9.93 16.70
C HIS A 166 3.99 -9.07 16.21
N SER A 167 3.87 -7.73 16.24
CA SER A 167 4.82 -6.77 15.66
C SER A 167 5.15 -5.66 16.65
N SER A 168 6.15 -4.85 16.36
CA SER A 168 6.21 -3.49 16.89
C SER A 168 5.19 -2.62 16.17
N TYR A 169 4.66 -1.62 16.86
CA TYR A 169 3.62 -0.75 16.34
C TYR A 169 4.00 0.71 16.46
N VAL A 170 3.73 1.48 15.42
CA VAL A 170 3.72 2.94 15.46
C VAL A 170 2.28 3.36 15.16
N VAL A 171 1.62 3.95 16.14
CA VAL A 171 0.18 4.22 16.09
C VAL A 171 -0.04 5.73 16.13
N THR A 172 -0.63 6.28 15.07
CA THR A 172 -1.18 7.65 15.15
C THR A 172 -2.50 7.59 15.91
N ASP A 173 -2.61 8.37 16.96
CA ASP A 173 -3.77 8.39 17.88
C ASP A 173 -4.39 9.79 17.94
N PRO A 174 -5.43 10.09 17.13
CA PRO A 174 -5.98 11.43 16.99
C PRO A 174 -6.61 12.04 18.25
N LYS A 175 -6.66 11.36 19.36
CA LYS A 175 -7.23 11.85 20.62
C LYS A 175 -6.52 11.35 21.86
N GLY A 176 -5.53 10.49 21.70
CA GLY A 176 -4.89 9.78 22.80
C GLY A 176 -5.75 8.65 23.40
N SER A 177 -6.88 8.32 22.78
CA SER A 177 -7.80 7.29 23.30
C SER A 177 -7.25 5.88 23.10
N ILE A 178 -6.52 5.63 22.03
CA ILE A 178 -6.00 4.27 21.71
C ILE A 178 -4.98 3.84 22.76
N VAL A 179 -4.06 4.72 23.15
CA VAL A 179 -3.08 4.39 24.19
C VAL A 179 -3.74 4.19 25.54
N ILE A 180 -4.74 5.00 25.90
CA ILE A 180 -5.50 4.87 27.17
C ILE A 180 -6.21 3.52 27.20
N GLU A 181 -6.82 3.11 26.12
CA GLU A 181 -7.64 1.90 26.04
C GLU A 181 -6.80 0.62 25.87
N CYS A 182 -5.70 0.65 25.13
CA CYS A 182 -4.91 -0.53 24.78
C CYS A 182 -3.53 -0.59 25.45
N GLY A 183 -3.03 0.52 26.02
CA GLY A 183 -1.66 0.61 26.57
C GLY A 183 -1.39 -0.40 27.66
N HIS A 184 -2.34 -0.63 28.58
CA HIS A 184 -2.21 -1.63 29.64
C HIS A 184 -2.06 -3.05 29.06
N ALA A 185 -2.84 -3.41 28.05
CA ALA A 185 -2.75 -4.71 27.38
C ALA A 185 -1.36 -4.94 26.77
N LEU A 186 -0.80 -3.92 26.11
CA LEU A 186 0.52 -3.97 25.49
C LEU A 186 1.63 -4.08 26.57
N LEU A 187 1.55 -3.29 27.61
CA LEU A 187 2.53 -3.32 28.72
C LEU A 187 2.56 -4.69 29.39
N LYS A 188 1.39 -5.29 29.64
CA LYS A 188 1.24 -6.64 30.21
C LYS A 188 1.86 -7.73 29.33
N HIS A 189 1.90 -7.53 28.00
CA HIS A 189 2.51 -8.44 27.04
C HIS A 189 3.98 -8.08 26.71
N GLY A 190 4.63 -7.27 27.56
CA GLY A 190 6.06 -6.99 27.46
C GLY A 190 6.47 -5.97 26.41
N TYR A 191 5.54 -5.14 25.93
CA TYR A 191 5.88 -4.05 25.02
C TYR A 191 6.59 -2.90 25.75
N ASN A 192 7.62 -2.37 25.11
CA ASN A 192 8.17 -1.07 25.47
C ASN A 192 7.25 0.02 24.91
N ILE A 193 6.59 0.77 25.78
CA ILE A 193 5.68 1.84 25.35
C ILE A 193 6.43 3.15 25.25
N LYS A 194 6.23 3.87 24.15
CA LYS A 194 6.73 5.22 23.89
C LYS A 194 5.56 6.11 23.47
N ILE A 195 5.59 7.36 23.91
CA ILE A 195 4.48 8.30 23.71
C ILE A 195 5.05 9.64 23.29
N PHE A 196 4.61 10.13 22.13
CA PHE A 196 4.84 11.51 21.69
C PHE A 196 3.49 12.19 21.54
N ASN A 197 3.27 13.32 22.23
CA ASN A 197 1.97 13.92 22.35
C ASN A 197 2.03 15.41 22.01
N THR A 198 1.41 15.80 20.89
CA THR A 198 1.34 17.20 20.45
C THR A 198 0.08 17.93 20.93
N ILE A 199 -0.84 17.25 21.63
CA ILE A 199 -2.01 17.89 22.26
C ILE A 199 -1.65 18.43 23.64
N ASN A 200 -0.87 17.64 24.41
CA ASN A 200 -0.43 18.01 25.74
C ASN A 200 1.04 17.61 25.91
N PHE A 201 1.91 18.58 25.72
CA PHE A 201 3.38 18.39 25.76
C PHE A 201 3.87 17.86 27.11
N LYS A 202 3.21 18.18 28.23
CA LYS A 202 3.55 17.64 29.55
C LYS A 202 3.31 16.12 29.67
N LYS A 203 2.52 15.55 28.79
CA LYS A 203 2.25 14.10 28.70
C LYS A 203 2.98 13.45 27.51
N SER A 204 4.16 13.94 27.18
CA SER A 204 4.98 13.50 26.04
C SER A 204 6.38 13.08 26.50
N MET A 205 6.96 12.15 25.76
CA MET A 205 8.41 11.94 25.72
C MET A 205 9.03 12.93 24.76
N HIS A 206 10.33 13.15 24.87
CA HIS A 206 11.08 14.06 24.04
C HIS A 206 11.49 13.41 22.71
N TYR A 207 11.48 14.22 21.67
CA TYR A 207 11.90 13.85 20.33
C TYR A 207 12.80 14.92 19.74
N ASN A 208 14.09 14.63 19.60
CA ASN A 208 15.02 15.53 18.95
C ASN A 208 15.39 15.00 17.54
N PRO A 209 14.95 15.66 16.47
CA PRO A 209 15.30 15.26 15.10
C PRO A 209 16.80 15.23 14.80
N PHE A 210 17.62 16.03 15.51
CA PHE A 210 19.06 16.05 15.31
C PHE A 210 19.73 14.75 15.79
N ALA A 211 19.17 14.05 16.77
CA ALA A 211 19.69 12.77 17.26
C ALA A 211 19.73 11.67 16.18
N TYR A 212 19.01 11.86 15.06
CA TYR A 212 18.90 10.91 13.97
C TYR A 212 19.64 11.36 12.70
N ILE A 213 20.49 12.37 12.81
CA ILE A 213 21.36 12.80 11.72
C ILE A 213 22.67 12.04 11.83
N HIS A 214 22.94 11.17 10.87
CA HIS A 214 24.19 10.42 10.78
C HIS A 214 25.06 10.84 9.59
N SER A 215 24.47 11.57 8.64
CA SER A 215 25.12 11.96 7.39
C SER A 215 24.56 13.26 6.81
N GLU A 216 25.30 13.86 5.86
CA GLU A 216 24.83 15.01 5.07
C GLU A 216 23.48 14.74 4.36
N LYS A 217 23.21 13.48 4.01
CA LYS A 217 21.92 13.06 3.39
C LYS A 217 20.76 13.22 4.35
N ASP A 218 20.98 12.94 5.65
CA ASP A 218 19.92 13.01 6.66
C ASP A 218 19.56 14.46 6.98
N ILE A 219 20.55 15.37 6.93
CA ILE A 219 20.31 16.82 7.01
C ILE A 219 19.36 17.23 5.87
N LEU A 220 19.66 16.84 4.64
CA LEU A 220 18.84 17.19 3.48
C LEU A 220 17.41 16.60 3.59
N LYS A 221 17.27 15.36 4.08
CA LYS A 221 15.96 14.73 4.31
C LYS A 221 15.16 15.49 5.37
N LEU A 222 15.79 15.85 6.49
CA LEU A 222 15.16 16.62 7.57
C LEU A 222 14.65 17.97 7.04
N VAL A 223 15.50 18.73 6.35
CA VAL A 223 15.15 20.02 5.75
C VAL A 223 14.01 19.88 4.73
N THR A 224 14.07 18.87 3.86
CA THR A 224 13.01 18.62 2.87
C THR A 224 11.67 18.36 3.55
N THR A 225 11.66 17.58 4.63
CA THR A 225 10.45 17.26 5.38
C THR A 225 9.90 18.48 6.11
N LEU A 226 10.76 19.27 6.74
CA LEU A 226 10.39 20.52 7.40
C LEU A 226 9.72 21.47 6.39
N ILE A 227 10.37 21.73 5.26
CA ILE A 227 9.84 22.64 4.25
C ILE A 227 8.52 22.13 3.65
N ALA A 228 8.41 20.83 3.39
CA ALA A 228 7.19 20.24 2.82
C ALA A 228 5.96 20.43 3.72
N ASN A 229 6.14 20.39 5.03
CA ASN A 229 5.05 20.38 6.02
C ASN A 229 4.83 21.72 6.74
N THR A 230 5.66 22.72 6.48
CA THR A 230 5.52 24.08 7.03
C THR A 230 5.16 25.11 5.95
N LYS A 231 4.66 24.65 4.80
CA LYS A 231 4.12 25.54 3.76
C LYS A 231 2.75 26.04 4.25
N GLY A 232 2.57 27.36 4.30
CA GLY A 232 1.25 27.94 4.48
C GLY A 232 0.29 27.59 3.31
N ASP A 233 -0.99 27.89 3.45
CA ASP A 233 -2.04 27.65 2.42
C ASP A 233 -1.86 28.41 1.09
N GLY A 234 -0.75 29.12 0.91
CA GLY A 234 -0.40 29.82 -0.32
C GLY A 234 -0.08 28.86 -1.47
N LYS A 235 -0.34 29.32 -2.70
CA LYS A 235 0.10 28.65 -3.94
C LYS A 235 1.56 28.27 -3.81
N ALA A 236 1.93 27.07 -4.34
CA ALA A 236 3.30 26.56 -4.33
C ALA A 236 4.30 27.69 -4.55
N GLY A 237 5.07 28.02 -3.50
CA GLY A 237 6.06 29.08 -3.55
C GLY A 237 7.04 28.83 -4.70
N ASP A 238 7.54 29.89 -5.26
CA ASP A 238 8.54 29.82 -6.33
C ASP A 238 9.63 28.81 -5.94
N GLU A 239 9.99 27.94 -6.84
CA GLU A 239 11.02 26.90 -6.67
C GLU A 239 12.35 27.51 -6.20
N PHE A 240 12.60 28.75 -6.60
CA PHE A 240 13.77 29.52 -6.16
C PHE A 240 13.81 29.68 -4.63
N TRP A 241 12.71 30.12 -4.00
CA TRP A 241 12.65 30.37 -2.56
C TRP A 241 12.87 29.07 -1.77
N THR A 242 12.19 28.00 -2.17
CA THR A 242 12.36 26.68 -1.55
C THR A 242 13.81 26.19 -1.62
N LYS A 243 14.49 26.39 -2.75
CA LYS A 243 15.91 26.02 -2.91
C LYS A 243 16.83 26.88 -2.05
N ALA A 244 16.58 28.18 -1.98
CA ALA A 244 17.37 29.10 -1.17
C ALA A 244 17.22 28.83 0.34
N GLU A 245 16.00 28.60 0.82
CA GLU A 245 15.73 28.15 2.20
C GLU A 245 16.45 26.83 2.52
N THR A 246 16.40 25.88 1.57
CA THR A 246 17.10 24.59 1.73
C THR A 246 18.61 24.78 1.92
N LEU A 247 19.22 25.67 1.17
CA LEU A 247 20.66 25.97 1.30
C LEU A 247 20.98 26.52 2.69
N LEU A 248 20.20 27.48 3.18
CA LEU A 248 20.39 28.08 4.49
C LEU A 248 20.19 27.07 5.61
N TYR A 249 19.07 26.33 5.63
CA TYR A 249 18.83 25.29 6.63
C TYR A 249 19.92 24.21 6.64
N CYS A 250 20.34 23.74 5.45
CA CYS A 250 21.41 22.76 5.36
C CYS A 250 22.75 23.31 5.90
N ALA A 251 23.02 24.60 5.71
CA ALA A 251 24.22 25.23 6.26
C ALA A 251 24.16 25.28 7.78
N LEU A 252 23.06 25.81 8.35
CA LEU A 252 22.92 25.99 9.80
C LEU A 252 22.84 24.66 10.55
N ILE A 253 21.97 23.74 10.08
CA ILE A 253 21.83 22.41 10.69
C ILE A 253 23.14 21.64 10.56
N GLY A 254 23.81 21.74 9.40
CA GLY A 254 25.11 21.11 9.20
C GLY A 254 26.20 21.67 10.14
N TYR A 255 26.20 22.98 10.39
CA TYR A 255 27.10 23.59 11.37
C TYR A 255 26.81 23.05 12.78
N ILE A 256 25.56 23.11 13.21
CA ILE A 256 25.12 22.65 14.54
C ILE A 256 25.47 21.17 14.73
N HIS A 257 25.16 20.32 13.75
CA HIS A 257 25.41 18.88 13.87
C HIS A 257 26.91 18.53 13.98
N TYR A 258 27.80 19.19 13.23
CA TYR A 258 29.21 18.81 13.16
C TYR A 258 30.13 19.57 14.12
N GLU A 259 29.75 20.78 14.53
CA GLU A 259 30.63 21.68 15.27
C GLU A 259 30.12 22.06 16.68
N ALA A 260 28.79 21.92 16.92
CA ALA A 260 28.21 22.21 18.22
C ALA A 260 28.27 20.99 19.18
N PRO A 261 28.39 21.21 20.51
CA PRO A 261 28.21 20.13 21.48
C PRO A 261 26.84 19.49 21.40
N VAL A 262 26.71 18.23 21.84
CA VAL A 262 25.51 17.41 21.68
C VAL A 262 24.25 18.05 22.28
N GLU A 263 24.42 18.74 23.42
CA GLU A 263 23.38 19.44 24.16
C GLU A 263 22.76 20.60 23.35
N GLU A 264 23.54 21.18 22.44
CA GLU A 264 23.11 22.28 21.56
C GLU A 264 22.62 21.80 20.19
N GLN A 265 22.67 20.51 19.91
CA GLN A 265 22.18 19.94 18.64
C GLN A 265 20.66 19.80 18.66
N ASN A 266 19.95 20.91 18.54
CA ASN A 266 18.47 20.97 18.57
C ASN A 266 17.92 22.20 17.81
N PHE A 267 16.60 22.29 17.72
CA PHE A 267 15.94 23.39 17.03
C PHE A 267 16.04 24.73 17.76
N SER A 268 16.21 24.74 19.09
CA SER A 268 16.42 25.99 19.83
C SER A 268 17.68 26.70 19.36
N THR A 269 18.78 25.98 19.23
CA THR A 269 20.04 26.51 18.69
C THR A 269 19.90 26.96 17.24
N LEU A 270 19.13 26.24 16.40
CA LEU A 270 18.85 26.66 15.02
C LEU A 270 18.14 28.02 14.96
N ILE A 271 17.18 28.25 15.87
CA ILE A 271 16.46 29.53 15.95
C ILE A 271 17.39 30.64 16.42
N GLU A 272 18.25 30.37 17.40
CA GLU A 272 19.24 31.34 17.87
C GLU A 272 20.20 31.75 16.75
N PHE A 273 20.64 30.79 15.92
CA PHE A 273 21.44 31.11 14.72
C PHE A 273 20.68 32.02 13.75
N LEU A 274 19.40 31.69 13.45
CA LEU A 274 18.59 32.54 12.57
C LEU A 274 18.37 33.94 13.15
N ASN A 275 18.13 34.05 14.44
CA ASN A 275 17.94 35.34 15.12
C ASN A 275 19.23 36.17 15.15
N ALA A 276 20.40 35.53 15.18
CA ALA A 276 21.70 36.20 15.11
C ALA A 276 22.09 36.63 13.69
N MET A 277 21.34 36.18 12.67
CA MET A 277 21.58 36.57 11.27
C MET A 277 20.86 37.89 10.97
N GLU A 278 21.57 38.99 11.00
CA GLU A 278 21.11 40.30 10.53
C GLU A 278 21.63 40.57 9.11
N VAL A 279 20.75 41.10 8.26
CA VAL A 279 21.12 41.57 6.91
C VAL A 279 20.83 43.07 6.81
N ARG A 280 21.85 43.87 6.53
CA ARG A 280 21.74 45.30 6.25
C ARG A 280 21.69 45.53 4.75
N GLU A 281 20.68 46.25 4.31
CA GLU A 281 20.47 46.55 2.87
C GLU A 281 21.40 47.65 2.37
N ASP A 282 21.86 48.48 3.28
CA ASP A 282 22.70 49.67 3.05
C ASP A 282 24.20 49.42 3.20
N ASP A 283 24.59 48.23 3.70
CA ASP A 283 25.97 47.84 3.93
C ASP A 283 26.19 46.37 3.50
N GLU A 284 26.71 46.19 2.30
CA GLU A 284 26.98 44.84 1.74
C GLU A 284 28.22 44.19 2.38
N GLU A 285 29.08 44.95 3.06
CA GLU A 285 30.25 44.40 3.78
C GLU A 285 29.94 44.02 5.23
N PHE A 286 28.71 44.29 5.68
CA PHE A 286 28.28 43.95 7.04
C PHE A 286 28.34 42.43 7.29
N GLN A 287 29.07 42.05 8.35
CA GLN A 287 29.18 40.68 8.79
C GLN A 287 28.45 40.50 10.14
N ASN A 288 27.45 39.61 10.13
CA ASN A 288 26.77 39.21 11.36
C ASN A 288 27.59 38.13 12.12
N PRO A 289 27.25 37.81 13.41
CA PRO A 289 27.99 36.82 14.19
C PRO A 289 28.08 35.44 13.50
N VAL A 290 27.04 35.03 12.76
CA VAL A 290 27.02 33.74 12.05
C VAL A 290 27.98 33.75 10.87
N ASP A 291 28.09 34.87 10.13
CA ASP A 291 29.09 35.03 9.08
C ASP A 291 30.50 34.78 9.62
N LEU A 292 30.84 35.38 10.77
CA LEU A 292 32.14 35.23 11.39
C LEU A 292 32.42 33.78 11.81
N MET A 293 31.40 33.07 12.32
CA MET A 293 31.50 31.65 12.67
C MET A 293 31.80 30.80 11.44
N PHE A 294 31.09 31.03 10.32
CA PHE A 294 31.31 30.29 9.08
C PHE A 294 32.67 30.60 8.43
N GLU A 295 33.15 31.84 8.51
CA GLU A 295 34.53 32.22 8.07
C GLU A 295 35.60 31.52 8.90
N ALA A 296 35.41 31.48 10.23
CA ALA A 296 36.33 30.78 11.12
C ALA A 296 36.37 29.27 10.81
N LEU A 297 35.20 28.68 10.52
CA LEU A 297 35.10 27.28 10.11
C LEU A 297 35.76 27.04 8.75
N GLU A 298 35.55 27.93 7.79
CA GLU A 298 36.14 27.83 6.46
C GLU A 298 37.66 27.83 6.51
N LYS A 299 38.25 28.71 7.33
CA LYS A 299 39.71 28.77 7.54
C LYS A 299 40.27 27.45 8.09
N LYS A 300 39.50 26.75 8.93
CA LYS A 300 39.91 25.46 9.53
C LYS A 300 39.60 24.27 8.61
N LYS A 301 38.43 24.28 7.97
CA LYS A 301 37.86 23.17 7.18
C LYS A 301 37.22 23.71 5.87
N PRO A 302 38.00 24.06 4.82
CA PRO A 302 37.49 24.74 3.61
C PRO A 302 36.43 23.93 2.86
N ASN A 303 36.48 22.60 2.92
CA ASN A 303 35.57 21.68 2.24
C ASN A 303 34.41 21.20 3.13
N HIS A 304 34.19 21.85 4.28
CA HIS A 304 33.11 21.46 5.17
C HIS A 304 31.74 21.61 4.49
N PHE A 305 30.84 20.63 4.70
CA PHE A 305 29.51 20.65 4.08
C PHE A 305 28.74 21.93 4.35
N ALA A 306 28.66 22.35 5.61
CA ALA A 306 27.95 23.55 6.04
C ALA A 306 28.51 24.82 5.35
N VAL A 307 29.83 24.94 5.26
CA VAL A 307 30.51 26.06 4.57
C VAL A 307 30.10 26.09 3.09
N ARG A 308 30.12 24.94 2.41
CA ARG A 308 29.71 24.88 0.98
C ARG A 308 28.27 25.31 0.77
N GLN A 309 27.35 24.95 1.68
CA GLN A 309 25.94 25.38 1.58
C GLN A 309 25.81 26.88 1.91
N TYR A 310 26.50 27.36 2.93
CA TYR A 310 26.45 28.74 3.34
C TYR A 310 26.97 29.69 2.24
N LYS A 311 28.08 29.35 1.61
CA LYS A 311 28.61 30.12 0.47
C LYS A 311 27.60 30.26 -0.68
N LYS A 312 26.84 29.19 -0.97
CA LYS A 312 25.80 29.27 -1.99
C LYS A 312 24.64 30.17 -1.56
N TYR A 313 24.26 30.13 -0.28
CA TYR A 313 23.25 31.04 0.27
C TYR A 313 23.72 32.50 0.19
N LYS A 314 24.97 32.80 0.51
CA LYS A 314 25.57 34.17 0.47
C LYS A 314 25.67 34.77 -0.94
N LEU A 315 25.38 33.98 -2.00
CA LEU A 315 25.21 34.55 -3.34
C LEU A 315 23.92 35.39 -3.46
N ALA A 316 22.98 35.22 -2.54
CA ALA A 316 21.83 36.11 -2.42
C ALA A 316 22.25 37.36 -1.63
N ALA A 317 22.02 38.53 -2.20
CA ALA A 317 22.41 39.81 -1.58
C ALA A 317 21.18 40.66 -1.20
N GLY A 318 21.37 41.56 -0.24
CA GLY A 318 20.43 42.61 0.14
C GLY A 318 19.01 42.09 0.44
N LYS A 319 18.01 42.64 -0.28
CA LYS A 319 16.59 42.29 -0.09
C LYS A 319 16.27 40.81 -0.26
N THR A 320 16.99 40.12 -1.16
CA THR A 320 16.76 38.67 -1.39
C THR A 320 17.18 37.86 -0.17
N ALA A 321 18.37 38.12 0.38
CA ALA A 321 18.85 37.43 1.59
C ALA A 321 17.92 37.68 2.78
N LYS A 322 17.47 38.92 2.99
CA LYS A 322 16.51 39.27 4.05
C LYS A 322 15.17 38.55 3.88
N SER A 323 14.66 38.44 2.65
CA SER A 323 13.42 37.72 2.36
C SER A 323 13.56 36.21 2.64
N ILE A 324 14.71 35.59 2.34
CA ILE A 324 14.99 34.18 2.67
C ILE A 324 14.99 33.98 4.19
N LEU A 325 15.64 34.88 4.95
CA LEU A 325 15.67 34.82 6.42
C LEU A 325 14.26 34.91 7.03
N ILE A 326 13.45 35.87 6.54
CA ILE A 326 12.07 36.03 6.99
C ILE A 326 11.26 34.75 6.71
N SER A 327 11.42 34.17 5.53
CA SER A 327 10.73 32.94 5.15
C SER A 327 11.17 31.76 6.02
N CYS A 328 12.45 31.61 6.28
CA CYS A 328 12.97 30.59 7.22
C CYS A 328 12.43 30.79 8.64
N GLY A 329 12.48 32.02 9.16
CA GLY A 329 11.92 32.32 10.48
C GLY A 329 10.43 32.00 10.60
N ALA A 330 9.64 32.36 9.58
CA ALA A 330 8.20 32.07 9.54
C ALA A 330 7.90 30.55 9.57
N ARG A 331 8.72 29.70 8.94
CA ARG A 331 8.57 28.25 9.00
C ARG A 331 8.90 27.65 10.37
N LEU A 332 9.77 28.28 11.12
CA LEU A 332 10.16 27.85 12.46
C LEU A 332 9.32 28.51 13.57
N ALA A 333 8.35 29.36 13.23
CA ALA A 333 7.50 30.02 14.21
C ALA A 333 6.84 29.05 15.24
N PRO A 334 6.44 27.81 14.91
CA PRO A 334 5.97 26.86 15.92
C PRO A 334 6.97 26.53 17.02
N PHE A 335 8.27 26.65 16.77
CA PHE A 335 9.33 26.44 17.75
C PHE A 335 9.60 27.67 18.63
N ASP A 336 8.91 28.80 18.43
CA ASP A 336 8.92 29.91 19.36
C ASP A 336 8.13 29.60 20.64
N ILE A 337 7.29 28.57 20.60
CA ILE A 337 6.56 28.05 21.75
C ILE A 337 7.51 27.26 22.64
N GLN A 338 7.61 27.65 23.92
CA GLN A 338 8.56 27.05 24.86
C GLN A 338 8.37 25.53 25.00
N GLU A 339 7.12 25.07 25.11
CA GLU A 339 6.82 23.64 25.25
C GLU A 339 7.28 22.83 24.03
N VAL A 340 7.29 23.41 22.83
CA VAL A 340 7.80 22.74 21.62
C VAL A 340 9.32 22.67 21.64
N ARG A 341 10.00 23.73 22.10
CA ARG A 341 11.45 23.71 22.32
C ARG A 341 11.83 22.63 23.32
N ASP A 342 11.13 22.57 24.44
CA ASP A 342 11.40 21.61 25.51
C ASP A 342 11.29 20.16 25.01
N ILE A 343 10.19 19.79 24.35
CA ILE A 343 9.99 18.42 23.87
C ILE A 343 10.91 18.03 22.71
N THR A 344 11.57 19.00 22.05
CA THR A 344 12.53 18.76 20.97
C THR A 344 13.98 18.96 21.34
N ALA A 345 14.28 19.22 22.64
CA ALA A 345 15.61 19.49 23.12
C ALA A 345 16.53 18.25 23.12
N TYR A 346 16.02 17.09 23.50
CA TYR A 346 16.74 15.82 23.53
C TYR A 346 15.83 14.66 23.09
N ASP A 347 16.38 13.44 22.92
CA ASP A 347 15.62 12.30 22.41
C ASP A 347 15.39 11.19 23.42
N GLU A 348 14.14 10.72 23.55
CA GLU A 348 13.74 9.54 24.30
C GLU A 348 13.08 8.48 23.40
N LEU A 349 12.72 8.82 22.16
CA LEU A 349 11.98 7.92 21.29
C LEU A 349 12.84 6.78 20.73
N GLN A 350 14.15 7.00 20.53
CA GLN A 350 15.06 5.98 20.01
C GLN A 350 14.42 5.22 18.82
N LEU A 351 14.05 5.95 17.77
CA LEU A 351 13.27 5.45 16.64
C LEU A 351 13.94 4.26 15.93
N ASP A 352 15.26 4.22 15.93
CA ASP A 352 16.10 3.17 15.36
C ASP A 352 15.94 1.80 16.05
N THR A 353 15.40 1.78 17.29
CA THR A 353 15.28 0.54 18.08
C THR A 353 13.94 -0.20 17.88
N LEU A 354 13.01 0.36 17.12
CA LEU A 354 11.66 -0.21 16.97
C LEU A 354 11.66 -1.57 16.25
N GLY A 355 12.68 -1.83 15.44
CA GLY A 355 12.85 -3.11 14.75
C GLY A 355 13.59 -4.19 15.55
N ASP A 356 14.15 -3.86 16.71
CA ASP A 356 14.98 -4.75 17.52
C ASP A 356 14.16 -5.53 18.55
N LYS A 357 13.21 -4.87 19.18
CA LYS A 357 12.35 -5.42 20.23
C LYS A 357 10.93 -4.89 20.10
N LYS A 358 9.95 -5.66 20.61
CA LYS A 358 8.54 -5.27 20.59
C LYS A 358 8.33 -3.93 21.30
N THR A 359 8.04 -2.91 20.51
CA THR A 359 7.83 -1.54 20.96
C THR A 359 6.51 -1.03 20.40
N ALA A 360 5.76 -0.28 21.19
CA ALA A 360 4.57 0.44 20.75
C ALA A 360 4.80 1.94 20.94
N LEU A 361 4.97 2.65 19.84
CA LEU A 361 5.09 4.11 19.81
C LEU A 361 3.72 4.71 19.47
N PHE A 362 3.18 5.51 20.38
CA PHE A 362 1.95 6.26 20.17
C PHE A 362 2.28 7.71 19.83
N LEU A 363 1.77 8.15 18.69
CA LEU A 363 1.88 9.52 18.20
C LEU A 363 0.52 10.19 18.36
N ILE A 364 0.35 10.87 19.50
CA ILE A 364 -0.92 11.55 19.85
C ILE A 364 -0.92 12.93 19.20
N MET A 365 -1.95 13.18 18.39
CA MET A 365 -2.10 14.43 17.65
C MET A 365 -3.55 14.92 17.70
N SER A 366 -3.78 16.21 17.46
CA SER A 366 -5.13 16.75 17.34
C SER A 366 -5.77 16.38 16.01
N ASP A 367 -7.06 16.05 16.03
CA ASP A 367 -7.90 15.88 14.84
C ASP A 367 -8.46 17.19 14.28
N THR A 368 -8.39 18.28 15.07
CA THR A 368 -8.93 19.60 14.73
C THR A 368 -7.88 20.68 14.51
N ASP A 369 -6.66 20.48 15.01
CA ASP A 369 -5.55 21.42 14.93
C ASP A 369 -4.32 20.75 14.30
N ALA A 370 -3.89 21.25 13.15
CA ALA A 370 -2.76 20.70 12.39
C ALA A 370 -1.42 21.41 12.70
N THR A 371 -1.39 22.38 13.61
CA THR A 371 -0.22 23.26 13.86
C THR A 371 1.07 22.49 14.11
N PHE A 372 1.00 21.39 14.86
CA PHE A 372 2.17 20.59 15.22
C PHE A 372 2.30 19.26 14.46
N ASN A 373 1.45 19.00 13.47
CA ASN A 373 1.45 17.74 12.74
C ASN A 373 2.72 17.52 11.90
N PHE A 374 3.44 18.59 11.56
CA PHE A 374 4.74 18.51 10.91
C PHE A 374 5.76 17.69 11.73
N LEU A 375 5.69 17.71 13.08
CA LEU A 375 6.53 16.89 13.96
C LEU A 375 6.26 15.39 13.74
N ILE A 376 4.97 15.03 13.60
CA ILE A 376 4.57 13.63 13.33
C ILE A 376 5.10 13.18 11.97
N SER A 377 5.01 14.04 10.94
CA SER A 377 5.55 13.77 9.62
C SER A 377 7.08 13.59 9.64
N MET A 378 7.78 14.41 10.44
CA MET A 378 9.23 14.28 10.65
C MET A 378 9.58 12.94 11.32
N ILE A 379 8.85 12.55 12.36
CA ILE A 379 9.03 11.24 13.03
C ILE A 379 8.87 10.11 12.02
N TYR A 380 7.79 10.08 11.24
CA TYR A 380 7.59 9.02 10.23
C TYR A 380 8.69 9.01 9.17
N THR A 381 9.11 10.18 8.69
CA THR A 381 10.17 10.27 7.67
C THR A 381 11.49 9.71 8.21
N GLN A 382 11.88 10.09 9.42
CA GLN A 382 13.11 9.59 10.05
C GLN A 382 12.99 8.11 10.39
N LEU A 383 11.85 7.67 10.94
CA LEU A 383 11.57 6.28 11.28
C LEU A 383 11.75 5.35 10.06
N PHE A 384 11.09 5.66 8.93
CA PHE A 384 11.21 4.82 7.74
C PHE A 384 12.63 4.77 7.21
N ASN A 385 13.36 5.89 7.21
CA ASN A 385 14.74 5.94 6.76
C ASN A 385 15.65 5.10 7.67
N LEU A 386 15.58 5.31 8.99
CA LEU A 386 16.39 4.61 9.99
C LEU A 386 16.14 3.10 9.97
N LEU A 387 14.88 2.68 9.92
CA LEU A 387 14.54 1.27 9.90
C LEU A 387 14.97 0.59 8.60
N CYS A 388 14.87 1.29 7.45
CA CYS A 388 15.35 0.75 6.19
C CYS A 388 16.88 0.61 6.17
N GLU A 389 17.62 1.64 6.60
CA GLU A 389 19.07 1.62 6.70
C GLU A 389 19.53 0.52 7.67
N LYS A 390 18.94 0.44 8.86
CA LYS A 390 19.25 -0.59 9.85
C LYS A 390 18.94 -2.01 9.35
N ALA A 391 17.82 -2.20 8.65
CA ALA A 391 17.50 -3.48 8.05
C ALA A 391 18.56 -3.91 7.03
N ASP A 392 19.00 -2.98 6.18
CA ASP A 392 19.95 -3.28 5.11
C ASP A 392 21.39 -3.45 5.66
N ASP A 393 21.86 -2.53 6.49
CA ASP A 393 23.26 -2.45 6.89
C ASP A 393 23.58 -3.34 8.10
N VAL A 394 22.65 -3.50 9.05
CA VAL A 394 22.87 -4.26 10.29
C VAL A 394 22.31 -5.67 10.20
N TYR A 395 21.12 -5.83 9.62
CA TYR A 395 20.39 -7.10 9.66
C TYR A 395 20.33 -7.84 8.31
N GLY A 396 21.12 -7.43 7.31
CA GLY A 396 21.19 -8.12 6.03
C GLY A 396 19.87 -8.14 5.24
N GLY A 397 19.12 -7.04 5.31
CA GLY A 397 17.91 -6.79 4.54
C GLY A 397 16.58 -7.00 5.27
N ARG A 398 16.60 -7.29 6.60
CA ARG A 398 15.39 -7.56 7.38
C ARG A 398 15.53 -7.22 8.86
N LEU A 399 14.53 -6.53 9.39
CA LEU A 399 14.39 -6.33 10.83
C LEU A 399 14.04 -7.64 11.55
N PRO A 400 14.59 -7.87 12.77
CA PRO A 400 14.22 -9.02 13.63
C PRO A 400 12.74 -9.01 14.03
N VAL A 401 12.18 -7.82 14.28
CA VAL A 401 10.77 -7.63 14.63
C VAL A 401 10.11 -6.80 13.53
N HIS A 402 8.98 -7.30 12.99
CA HIS A 402 8.19 -6.56 12.01
C HIS A 402 7.67 -5.25 12.62
N VAL A 403 7.78 -4.14 11.90
CA VAL A 403 7.26 -2.83 12.35
C VAL A 403 6.03 -2.47 11.52
N ARG A 404 4.89 -2.31 12.19
CA ARG A 404 3.62 -1.89 11.56
C ARG A 404 3.29 -0.46 11.95
N CYS A 405 3.21 0.42 10.96
CA CYS A 405 2.73 1.78 11.13
C CYS A 405 1.21 1.79 10.90
N LEU A 406 0.44 1.97 11.98
CA LEU A 406 -1.03 2.09 11.96
C LEU A 406 -1.36 3.59 11.99
N ILE A 407 -1.51 4.18 10.81
CA ILE A 407 -1.63 5.63 10.66
C ILE A 407 -3.11 5.99 10.60
N ASP A 408 -3.72 6.25 11.77
CA ASP A 408 -5.11 6.74 11.83
C ASP A 408 -5.15 8.20 11.41
N GLU A 409 -6.21 8.58 10.70
CA GLU A 409 -6.37 9.90 10.06
C GLU A 409 -5.12 10.31 9.25
N ALA A 410 -4.65 9.42 8.38
CA ALA A 410 -3.40 9.57 7.64
C ALA A 410 -3.30 10.87 6.81
N ALA A 411 -4.43 11.48 6.50
CA ALA A 411 -4.47 12.78 5.83
C ALA A 411 -4.05 13.95 6.73
N ASN A 412 -4.14 13.80 8.05
CA ASN A 412 -3.88 14.90 8.98
C ASN A 412 -2.41 15.02 9.39
N ILE A 413 -1.61 13.97 9.19
CA ILE A 413 -0.19 13.97 9.60
C ILE A 413 0.72 14.81 8.68
N GLY A 414 0.18 15.37 7.59
CA GLY A 414 0.97 16.03 6.56
C GLY A 414 1.60 15.07 5.56
N GLN A 415 2.54 15.58 4.77
CA GLN A 415 3.20 14.80 3.72
C GLN A 415 4.44 14.08 4.26
N ILE A 416 4.49 12.77 4.10
CA ILE A 416 5.72 11.98 4.24
C ILE A 416 6.40 11.98 2.87
N PRO A 417 7.56 12.66 2.70
CA PRO A 417 8.24 12.71 1.40
C PRO A 417 8.60 11.33 0.88
N ASN A 418 8.36 11.08 -0.42
CA ASN A 418 8.62 9.81 -1.11
C ASN A 418 7.85 8.59 -0.55
N LEU A 419 6.71 8.78 0.10
CA LEU A 419 5.90 7.67 0.63
C LEU A 419 5.55 6.65 -0.47
N GLU A 420 5.31 7.09 -1.71
CA GLU A 420 5.02 6.23 -2.86
C GLU A 420 6.15 5.22 -3.16
N LYS A 421 7.40 5.62 -2.94
CA LYS A 421 8.57 4.75 -3.10
C LYS A 421 8.76 3.84 -1.89
N LEU A 422 8.54 4.39 -0.70
CA LEU A 422 8.64 3.65 0.56
C LEU A 422 7.67 2.45 0.58
N VAL A 423 6.38 2.67 0.36
CA VAL A 423 5.38 1.58 0.40
C VAL A 423 5.62 0.48 -0.63
N ALA A 424 6.33 0.79 -1.71
CA ALA A 424 6.74 -0.20 -2.70
C ALA A 424 7.90 -1.11 -2.23
N THR A 425 8.76 -0.63 -1.34
CA THR A 425 10.04 -1.26 -1.01
C THR A 425 10.16 -1.80 0.41
N ILE A 426 9.41 -1.25 1.38
CA ILE A 426 9.54 -1.57 2.81
C ILE A 426 9.17 -3.02 3.18
N ARG A 427 8.39 -3.70 2.34
CA ARG A 427 7.96 -5.08 2.57
C ARG A 427 9.12 -6.04 2.85
N SER A 428 10.19 -5.98 2.06
CA SER A 428 11.34 -6.88 2.20
C SER A 428 12.06 -6.70 3.53
N ARG A 429 11.96 -5.51 4.13
CA ARG A 429 12.60 -5.08 5.36
C ARG A 429 11.79 -5.35 6.63
N GLU A 430 10.65 -6.06 6.50
CA GLU A 430 9.69 -6.32 7.59
C GLU A 430 9.08 -5.02 8.15
N ILE A 431 8.74 -4.08 7.26
CA ILE A 431 8.03 -2.85 7.60
C ILE A 431 6.73 -2.81 6.80
N SER A 432 5.66 -2.27 7.38
CA SER A 432 4.39 -2.06 6.69
C SER A 432 3.71 -0.77 7.12
N ALA A 433 3.04 -0.11 6.17
CA ALA A 433 2.24 1.08 6.38
C ALA A 433 0.76 0.76 6.19
N CYS A 434 -0.05 1.07 7.19
CA CYS A 434 -1.50 0.93 7.16
C CYS A 434 -2.11 2.32 7.23
N LEU A 435 -2.73 2.76 6.14
CA LEU A 435 -3.31 4.09 6.02
C LEU A 435 -4.80 4.02 6.29
N VAL A 436 -5.26 4.78 7.27
CA VAL A 436 -6.68 4.90 7.61
C VAL A 436 -7.17 6.28 7.19
N LEU A 437 -8.19 6.33 6.35
CA LEU A 437 -8.71 7.53 5.71
C LEU A 437 -10.22 7.62 5.85
N GLN A 438 -10.77 8.82 5.78
CA GLN A 438 -12.21 9.01 5.68
C GLN A 438 -12.70 8.86 4.24
N ALA A 439 -11.89 9.30 3.27
CA ALA A 439 -12.16 9.22 1.84
C ALA A 439 -10.84 9.11 1.05
N GLN A 440 -10.89 8.50 -0.12
CA GLN A 440 -9.71 8.34 -0.98
C GLN A 440 -9.21 9.68 -1.54
N SER A 441 -10.10 10.63 -1.76
CA SER A 441 -9.77 11.99 -2.20
C SER A 441 -8.82 12.73 -1.26
N GLN A 442 -8.82 12.42 0.04
CA GLN A 442 -7.88 13.00 1.01
C GLN A 442 -6.42 12.68 0.67
N LEU A 443 -6.13 11.44 0.26
CA LEU A 443 -4.78 11.04 -0.14
C LEU A 443 -4.35 11.77 -1.43
N LYS A 444 -5.30 11.95 -2.35
CA LYS A 444 -5.06 12.68 -3.61
C LYS A 444 -4.77 14.16 -3.38
N ALA A 445 -5.40 14.78 -2.40
CA ALA A 445 -5.14 16.18 -2.03
C ALA A 445 -3.69 16.39 -1.57
N ILE A 446 -3.10 15.43 -0.82
CA ILE A 446 -1.75 15.54 -0.26
C ILE A 446 -0.68 15.09 -1.29
N TYR A 447 -0.88 13.93 -1.90
CA TYR A 447 0.15 13.27 -2.74
C TYR A 447 -0.08 13.46 -4.24
N LYS A 448 -1.17 14.13 -4.65
CA LYS A 448 -1.52 14.39 -6.07
C LYS A 448 -1.44 13.09 -6.90
N ASP A 449 -0.72 13.10 -8.00
CA ASP A 449 -0.58 11.94 -8.90
C ASP A 449 0.12 10.74 -8.25
N ASN A 450 0.94 10.94 -7.22
CA ASN A 450 1.59 9.87 -6.47
C ASN A 450 0.60 9.05 -5.62
N SER A 451 -0.61 9.57 -5.35
CA SER A 451 -1.65 8.86 -4.60
C SER A 451 -2.00 7.51 -5.23
N ASP A 452 -2.10 7.43 -6.56
CA ASP A 452 -2.43 6.19 -7.26
C ASP A 452 -1.32 5.14 -7.10
N THR A 453 -0.07 5.58 -7.06
CA THR A 453 1.08 4.69 -6.78
C THR A 453 1.04 4.17 -5.34
N ILE A 454 0.71 5.03 -4.37
CA ILE A 454 0.55 4.61 -2.96
C ILE A 454 -0.57 3.57 -2.85
N ILE A 455 -1.75 3.88 -3.40
CA ILE A 455 -2.92 2.98 -3.39
C ILE A 455 -2.60 1.66 -4.10
N GLY A 456 -1.89 1.72 -5.23
CA GLY A 456 -1.46 0.54 -6.00
C GLY A 456 -0.54 -0.41 -5.21
N ASN A 457 0.19 0.10 -4.23
CA ASN A 457 1.06 -0.67 -3.33
C ASN A 457 0.39 -1.10 -2.02
N MET A 458 -0.93 -0.92 -1.87
CA MET A 458 -1.73 -1.46 -0.77
C MET A 458 -2.39 -2.76 -1.24
N ASP A 459 -1.78 -3.91 -0.90
CA ASP A 459 -2.31 -5.22 -1.32
C ASP A 459 -3.68 -5.52 -0.73
N SER A 460 -3.99 -4.96 0.45
CA SER A 460 -5.30 -5.06 1.09
C SER A 460 -5.98 -3.70 1.14
N ARG A 461 -7.23 -3.64 0.69
CA ARG A 461 -8.06 -2.44 0.75
C ARG A 461 -9.39 -2.79 1.40
N ILE A 462 -9.78 -2.03 2.40
CA ILE A 462 -11.00 -2.28 3.18
C ILE A 462 -11.86 -1.02 3.14
N PHE A 463 -13.10 -1.17 2.69
CA PHE A 463 -14.13 -0.13 2.74
C PHE A 463 -15.11 -0.44 3.86
N LEU A 464 -15.21 0.45 4.84
CA LEU A 464 -16.06 0.33 6.03
C LEU A 464 -17.37 1.11 5.93
N GLY A 465 -17.68 1.63 4.75
CA GLY A 465 -18.84 2.49 4.52
C GLY A 465 -18.47 3.97 4.46
N GLY A 466 -19.26 4.73 3.73
CA GLY A 466 -19.07 6.16 3.50
C GLY A 466 -19.85 6.60 2.27
N SER A 467 -20.02 7.90 2.08
CA SER A 467 -20.82 8.49 1.02
C SER A 467 -20.04 9.39 0.05
N GLU A 468 -18.70 9.39 0.13
CA GLU A 468 -17.87 10.23 -0.74
C GLU A 468 -17.89 9.69 -2.18
N PRO A 469 -18.36 10.51 -3.17
CA PRO A 469 -18.69 10.01 -4.49
C PRO A 469 -17.50 9.44 -5.27
N THR A 470 -16.31 10.00 -5.10
CA THR A 470 -15.10 9.53 -5.80
C THR A 470 -14.70 8.14 -5.32
N THR A 471 -14.67 7.93 -4.00
CA THR A 471 -14.40 6.62 -3.39
C THR A 471 -15.40 5.57 -3.85
N LEU A 472 -16.70 5.90 -3.86
CA LEU A 472 -17.76 4.97 -4.28
C LEU A 472 -17.63 4.57 -5.76
N LYS A 473 -17.35 5.53 -6.64
CA LYS A 473 -17.14 5.26 -8.08
C LYS A 473 -15.91 4.40 -8.34
N GLU A 474 -14.79 4.70 -7.70
CA GLU A 474 -13.55 3.93 -7.85
C GLU A 474 -13.73 2.51 -7.30
N LEU A 475 -14.41 2.34 -6.18
CA LEU A 475 -14.73 1.03 -5.61
C LEU A 475 -15.63 0.23 -6.54
N ASN A 476 -16.73 0.81 -7.05
CA ASN A 476 -17.63 0.16 -8.03
C ASN A 476 -16.85 -0.32 -9.25
N GLN A 477 -16.01 0.52 -9.84
CA GLN A 477 -15.19 0.16 -11.00
C GLN A 477 -14.20 -0.99 -10.67
N ALA A 478 -13.61 -0.97 -9.50
CA ALA A 478 -12.66 -2.00 -9.07
C ALA A 478 -13.31 -3.35 -8.75
N LEU A 479 -14.59 -3.36 -8.33
CA LEU A 479 -15.37 -4.57 -8.10
C LEU A 479 -15.73 -5.27 -9.40
N GLY A 480 -15.97 -4.49 -10.47
CA GLY A 480 -16.28 -5.01 -11.80
C GLY A 480 -17.72 -5.49 -11.96
N LYS A 481 -17.97 -6.20 -13.08
CA LYS A 481 -19.31 -6.66 -13.48
C LYS A 481 -19.43 -8.17 -13.46
N GLU A 482 -20.61 -8.65 -13.11
CA GLU A 482 -21.06 -10.03 -13.29
C GLU A 482 -22.00 -10.15 -14.49
N THR A 483 -22.10 -11.33 -15.08
CA THR A 483 -23.07 -11.64 -16.11
C THR A 483 -24.31 -12.21 -15.46
N ILE A 484 -25.47 -11.58 -15.68
CA ILE A 484 -26.76 -12.04 -15.19
C ILE A 484 -27.64 -12.44 -16.36
N ASP A 485 -28.50 -13.45 -16.15
CA ASP A 485 -29.55 -13.83 -17.07
C ASP A 485 -30.80 -13.02 -16.77
N THR A 486 -31.36 -12.39 -17.82
CA THR A 486 -32.61 -11.66 -17.76
C THR A 486 -33.55 -12.17 -18.84
N TYR A 487 -34.84 -12.03 -18.62
CA TYR A 487 -35.84 -12.33 -19.65
C TYR A 487 -36.80 -11.16 -19.79
N ASN A 488 -37.14 -10.88 -21.05
CA ASN A 488 -38.19 -9.94 -21.39
C ASN A 488 -39.43 -10.73 -21.83
N THR A 489 -40.57 -10.40 -21.28
CA THR A 489 -41.86 -10.92 -21.72
C THR A 489 -42.50 -9.92 -22.69
N SER A 490 -42.82 -10.36 -23.89
CA SER A 490 -43.63 -9.58 -24.84
C SER A 490 -45.04 -10.14 -24.85
N ASN A 491 -46.00 -9.28 -24.57
CA ASN A 491 -47.42 -9.63 -24.58
C ASN A 491 -48.11 -8.80 -25.69
N THR A 492 -48.42 -9.44 -26.81
CA THR A 492 -49.13 -8.77 -27.92
C THR A 492 -50.62 -8.96 -27.71
N ARG A 493 -51.35 -7.86 -27.45
CA ARG A 493 -52.82 -7.83 -27.38
C ARG A 493 -53.37 -7.51 -28.75
N GLY A 494 -53.94 -8.50 -29.43
CA GLY A 494 -54.60 -8.39 -30.72
C GLY A 494 -55.54 -9.57 -30.95
N SER A 495 -56.09 -9.70 -32.14
CA SER A 495 -56.99 -10.81 -32.53
C SER A 495 -56.32 -12.19 -32.43
N SER A 496 -54.99 -12.24 -32.27
CA SER A 496 -54.23 -13.46 -31.97
C SER A 496 -53.20 -13.13 -30.89
N PRO A 497 -53.52 -13.31 -29.58
CA PRO A 497 -52.61 -13.02 -28.51
C PRO A 497 -51.41 -13.97 -28.56
N SER A 498 -50.20 -13.43 -28.57
CA SER A 498 -48.96 -14.22 -28.48
C SER A 498 -48.14 -13.84 -27.25
N TYR A 499 -47.62 -14.84 -26.60
CA TYR A 499 -46.68 -14.73 -25.46
C TYR A 499 -45.29 -15.08 -25.96
N GLY A 500 -44.37 -14.12 -25.91
CA GLY A 500 -42.96 -14.36 -26.23
C GLY A 500 -42.11 -14.16 -24.99
N MET A 501 -41.20 -15.09 -24.72
CA MET A 501 -40.19 -14.96 -23.66
C MET A 501 -38.83 -14.92 -24.35
N ASN A 502 -38.09 -13.80 -24.21
CA ASN A 502 -36.78 -13.62 -24.80
C ASN A 502 -35.71 -13.56 -23.68
N TYR A 503 -34.81 -14.52 -23.67
CA TYR A 503 -33.71 -14.58 -22.73
C TYR A 503 -32.57 -13.70 -23.23
N GLN A 504 -32.08 -12.82 -22.36
CA GLN A 504 -30.94 -11.93 -22.62
C GLN A 504 -29.93 -12.04 -21.46
N LYS A 505 -28.66 -11.86 -21.80
CA LYS A 505 -27.60 -11.72 -20.82
C LYS A 505 -27.21 -10.26 -20.74
N LEU A 506 -27.05 -9.76 -19.52
CA LEU A 506 -26.65 -8.40 -19.24
C LEU A 506 -25.47 -8.37 -18.27
N GLY A 507 -24.66 -7.32 -18.36
CA GLY A 507 -23.63 -7.04 -17.34
C GLY A 507 -24.23 -6.20 -16.22
N LYS A 508 -24.23 -6.73 -14.98
CA LYS A 508 -24.59 -6.00 -13.76
C LYS A 508 -23.34 -5.70 -12.97
N ASP A 509 -23.21 -4.51 -12.42
CA ASP A 509 -22.15 -4.20 -11.46
C ASP A 509 -22.28 -5.12 -10.24
N LEU A 510 -21.16 -5.67 -9.74
CA LEU A 510 -21.16 -6.57 -8.57
C LEU A 510 -21.73 -5.88 -7.33
N ALA A 511 -21.47 -4.56 -7.19
CA ALA A 511 -22.17 -3.66 -6.29
C ALA A 511 -22.27 -2.29 -6.98
N THR A 512 -23.47 -1.74 -7.08
CA THR A 512 -23.70 -0.42 -7.69
C THR A 512 -23.32 0.70 -6.75
N VAL A 513 -23.13 1.92 -7.25
CA VAL A 513 -22.72 3.08 -6.44
C VAL A 513 -23.74 3.38 -5.32
N ASP A 514 -25.04 3.22 -5.62
CA ASP A 514 -26.13 3.40 -4.69
C ASP A 514 -26.16 2.30 -3.60
N GLU A 515 -25.94 1.02 -3.99
CA GLU A 515 -25.80 -0.09 -3.03
C GLU A 515 -24.59 0.14 -2.07
N LEU A 516 -23.47 0.66 -2.60
CA LEU A 516 -22.30 0.99 -1.79
C LEU A 516 -22.54 2.16 -0.84
N ALA A 517 -23.32 3.16 -1.25
CA ALA A 517 -23.64 4.33 -0.44
C ALA A 517 -24.53 3.99 0.79
N VAL A 518 -25.36 2.94 0.67
CA VAL A 518 -26.26 2.45 1.73
C VAL A 518 -25.75 1.16 2.38
N LEU A 519 -24.45 0.87 2.26
CA LEU A 519 -23.85 -0.33 2.86
C LEU A 519 -24.16 -0.40 4.35
N ASP A 520 -24.70 -1.53 4.81
CA ASP A 520 -25.04 -1.77 6.21
C ASP A 520 -23.86 -1.46 7.14
N GLY A 521 -24.14 -0.80 8.27
CA GLY A 521 -23.13 -0.36 9.23
C GLY A 521 -22.28 -1.47 9.85
N GLY A 522 -22.75 -2.72 9.85
CA GLY A 522 -22.00 -3.91 10.27
C GLY A 522 -21.19 -4.58 9.18
N LYS A 523 -21.38 -4.18 7.90
CA LYS A 523 -20.71 -4.76 6.74
C LYS A 523 -19.48 -3.97 6.31
N CYS A 524 -18.60 -4.65 5.57
CA CYS A 524 -17.44 -4.04 4.92
C CYS A 524 -17.11 -4.78 3.62
N ILE A 525 -16.37 -4.11 2.75
CA ILE A 525 -15.87 -4.71 1.51
C ILE A 525 -14.35 -4.80 1.58
N LEU A 526 -13.84 -6.01 1.37
CA LEU A 526 -12.40 -6.28 1.31
C LEU A 526 -11.98 -6.58 -0.13
N GLN A 527 -10.95 -5.92 -0.58
CA GLN A 527 -10.20 -6.24 -1.79
C GLN A 527 -8.79 -6.68 -1.41
N LEU A 528 -8.39 -7.87 -1.83
CA LEU A 528 -7.02 -8.38 -1.69
C LEU A 528 -6.44 -8.61 -3.08
N ARG A 529 -5.24 -8.12 -3.33
CA ARG A 529 -4.58 -8.23 -4.64
C ARG A 529 -4.56 -9.66 -5.16
N GLY A 530 -5.14 -9.87 -6.36
CA GLY A 530 -5.18 -11.17 -7.02
C GLY A 530 -6.19 -12.17 -6.42
N VAL A 531 -7.11 -11.70 -5.59
CA VAL A 531 -8.21 -12.49 -5.01
C VAL A 531 -9.54 -11.82 -5.33
N ARG A 532 -10.63 -12.57 -5.35
CA ARG A 532 -11.98 -12.03 -5.50
C ARG A 532 -12.32 -11.11 -4.32
N PRO A 533 -13.08 -10.02 -4.53
CA PRO A 533 -13.49 -9.15 -3.44
C PRO A 533 -14.46 -9.87 -2.49
N PHE A 534 -14.47 -9.46 -1.23
CA PHE A 534 -15.34 -10.04 -0.20
C PHE A 534 -16.30 -8.97 0.33
N LEU A 535 -17.57 -9.35 0.44
CA LEU A 535 -18.57 -8.65 1.23
C LEU A 535 -18.70 -9.37 2.57
N SER A 536 -18.18 -8.77 3.62
CA SER A 536 -18.02 -9.42 4.92
C SER A 536 -18.54 -8.57 6.06
N ASP A 537 -18.66 -9.18 7.24
CA ASP A 537 -18.92 -8.45 8.48
C ASP A 537 -17.65 -7.76 9.00
N LYS A 538 -17.81 -6.61 9.64
CA LYS A 538 -16.73 -5.97 10.40
C LYS A 538 -16.33 -6.86 11.58
N TYR A 539 -15.05 -6.81 11.95
CA TYR A 539 -14.57 -7.59 13.10
C TYR A 539 -15.08 -6.97 14.41
N ASP A 540 -15.71 -7.78 15.23
CA ASP A 540 -16.13 -7.33 16.56
C ASP A 540 -14.96 -7.42 17.56
N LEU A 541 -14.53 -6.26 18.06
CA LEU A 541 -13.44 -6.13 19.02
C LEU A 541 -13.65 -7.01 20.28
N THR A 542 -14.91 -7.18 20.71
CA THR A 542 -15.24 -7.97 21.92
C THR A 542 -14.91 -9.45 21.78
N GLN A 543 -14.79 -9.95 20.54
CA GLN A 543 -14.40 -11.34 20.25
C GLN A 543 -12.87 -11.56 20.26
N HIS A 544 -12.08 -10.47 20.40
CA HIS A 544 -10.63 -10.61 20.40
C HIS A 544 -10.13 -11.22 21.71
N PRO A 545 -9.24 -12.25 21.70
CA PRO A 545 -8.73 -12.90 22.91
C PRO A 545 -8.13 -11.95 23.95
N ASN A 546 -7.49 -10.86 23.48
CA ASN A 546 -6.85 -9.85 24.31
C ASN A 546 -7.77 -8.68 24.71
N TYR A 547 -9.04 -8.71 24.30
CA TYR A 547 -10.03 -7.67 24.66
C TYR A 547 -10.16 -7.49 26.18
N LYS A 548 -10.09 -8.58 26.93
CA LYS A 548 -10.17 -8.60 28.40
C LYS A 548 -9.10 -7.77 29.11
N TYR A 549 -8.05 -7.35 28.42
CA TYR A 549 -6.98 -6.50 28.96
C TYR A 549 -7.11 -5.02 28.57
N THR A 550 -8.16 -4.64 27.88
CA THR A 550 -8.44 -3.26 27.47
C THR A 550 -9.32 -2.56 28.51
N SER A 551 -9.31 -1.22 28.52
CA SER A 551 -10.22 -0.44 29.36
C SER A 551 -11.67 -0.50 28.89
N ASP A 552 -11.92 -0.83 27.62
CA ASP A 552 -13.26 -1.11 27.08
C ASP A 552 -13.92 -2.31 27.76
N PHE A 553 -13.13 -3.27 28.24
CA PHE A 553 -13.61 -4.43 29.01
C PHE A 553 -13.74 -4.12 30.50
N ASP A 554 -12.71 -3.52 31.11
CA ASP A 554 -12.69 -3.12 32.52
C ASP A 554 -11.89 -1.83 32.67
N LYS A 555 -12.49 -0.79 33.25
CA LYS A 555 -11.85 0.51 33.50
C LYS A 555 -10.56 0.43 34.33
N LYS A 556 -10.38 -0.64 35.11
CA LYS A 556 -9.10 -0.90 35.84
C LYS A 556 -7.90 -1.09 34.91
N ASN A 557 -8.16 -1.46 33.65
CA ASN A 557 -7.14 -1.60 32.61
C ASN A 557 -6.83 -0.28 31.90
N GLU A 558 -7.37 0.84 32.36
CA GLU A 558 -7.07 2.16 31.78
C GLU A 558 -5.60 2.50 31.97
N PHE A 559 -4.94 2.89 30.86
CA PHE A 559 -3.53 3.25 30.89
C PHE A 559 -3.37 4.72 31.28
N ASN A 560 -2.74 4.96 32.41
CA ASN A 560 -2.45 6.30 32.89
C ASN A 560 -1.09 6.78 32.37
N ILE A 561 -1.12 7.71 31.41
CA ILE A 561 0.07 8.27 30.76
C ILE A 561 0.97 9.00 31.78
N GLU A 562 0.41 9.85 32.64
CA GLU A 562 1.16 10.63 33.63
C GLU A 562 1.91 9.72 34.61
N GLN A 563 1.20 8.74 35.15
CA GLN A 563 1.79 7.77 36.06
C GLN A 563 2.88 6.93 35.37
N PHE A 564 2.71 6.62 34.08
CA PHE A 564 3.70 5.88 33.31
C PHE A 564 4.96 6.70 33.09
N LEU A 565 4.85 7.96 32.70
CA LEU A 565 5.98 8.86 32.47
C LEU A 565 6.71 9.16 33.79
N SER A 566 5.99 9.46 34.88
CA SER A 566 6.60 9.73 36.18
C SER A 566 7.36 8.54 36.77
N ARG A 567 6.95 7.29 36.47
CA ARG A 567 7.70 6.09 36.91
C ARG A 567 9.04 5.92 36.22
N ARG A 568 9.22 6.48 35.01
CA ARG A 568 10.50 6.47 34.30
C ARG A 568 11.54 7.42 34.93
N LEU A 569 11.07 8.47 35.60
CA LEU A 569 11.92 9.44 36.31
C LEU A 569 12.43 8.95 37.68
N LYS A 570 12.25 7.66 38.04
CA LYS A 570 12.85 7.11 39.25
C LYS A 570 14.35 7.11 39.11
N LEU A 571 14.98 8.08 39.77
CA LEU A 571 16.43 8.13 40.01
C LEU A 571 16.87 6.80 40.62
N LYS A 572 17.94 6.22 40.09
CA LYS A 572 18.59 5.06 40.74
C LYS A 572 19.32 5.55 41.97
N VAL A 573 19.35 4.72 43.01
CA VAL A 573 20.17 4.99 44.18
C VAL A 573 21.64 5.10 43.73
N GLY A 574 22.20 6.30 43.84
CA GLY A 574 23.57 6.61 43.39
C GLY A 574 23.66 7.62 42.24
N ASP A 575 22.53 8.06 41.65
CA ASP A 575 22.57 9.14 40.68
C ASP A 575 22.83 10.48 41.41
N GLU A 576 23.91 11.16 41.05
CA GLU A 576 24.16 12.55 41.47
C GLU A 576 23.32 13.49 40.60
N PHE A 577 22.59 14.38 41.24
CA PHE A 577 21.79 15.40 40.54
C PHE A 577 21.98 16.77 41.20
N VAL A 578 22.00 17.78 40.39
CA VAL A 578 22.03 19.17 40.83
C VAL A 578 20.59 19.70 40.82
N VAL A 579 20.09 20.13 41.98
CA VAL A 579 18.83 20.85 42.05
C VAL A 579 19.12 22.28 41.60
N VAL A 580 18.55 22.63 40.44
CA VAL A 580 18.53 24.02 39.97
C VAL A 580 17.17 24.58 40.39
N ASP A 581 17.19 25.52 41.35
CA ASP A 581 16.00 26.28 41.69
C ASP A 581 15.60 27.10 40.45
N ALA A 582 14.41 26.90 39.97
CA ALA A 582 13.84 27.74 38.93
C ALA A 582 13.29 29.01 39.60
N ASP A 583 14.01 30.11 39.46
CA ASP A 583 13.53 31.46 39.79
C ASP A 583 12.48 31.93 38.77
#